data_6da3e1f83a3468eb4cbb215639b26006
#
_entry.id   6da3e1f83a3468eb4cbb215639b26006
#
_cell.length_a   1.000
_cell.length_b   1.000
_cell.length_c   1.000
_cell.angle_alpha   90.00
_cell.angle_beta   90.00
_cell.angle_gamma   90.00
#
_symmetry.space_group_name_H-M   'P 1'
#
loop_
_entity.id
_entity.type
_entity.pdbx_description
1 polymer ?
#
loop_
_entity_poly.entity_id
_entity_poly.type
_entity_poly.pdbx_seq_one_letter_code
_entity_poly.pdbx_strand_id
1 'polypeptide(L)'
;MPVILLTGEIFVRNDGLSRQFIVERLAEEGFIVKVSSGMEWIYYTDWCYANGMTADDITFRQWLQLTLRQAVMKRRERLLKGVMRSSGLLHHRLEDVGRLIDGVRHLINPRLVGEAILTVGASLTEILEDYCGVIAIGPFGCMPNRIAEAILSREMNREGKGALKENSERALRLLERFDHLPFLAVESDGNPFPQIITAKLETFLLQARRLHEAMRAAAPVKKRGDPTPCRVGRFPVDEARHPFGRNAP
;
A
#
# COMPACT_ATOMS: atom_id res chain seq x y z
N MET A 1 -7.75 14.35 2.12
CA MET A 1 -6.29 14.43 1.89
C MET A 1 -5.91 13.33 0.90
N PRO A 2 -4.92 13.53 0.05
CA PRO A 2 -4.41 12.50 -0.84
C PRO A 2 -3.74 11.37 -0.05
N VAL A 3 -3.98 10.13 -0.44
CA VAL A 3 -3.43 8.95 0.22
C VAL A 3 -2.53 8.19 -0.75
N ILE A 4 -1.30 7.90 -0.32
CA ILE A 4 -0.31 7.13 -1.05
C ILE A 4 -0.12 5.78 -0.37
N LEU A 5 -0.07 4.70 -1.14
CA LEU A 5 0.34 3.39 -0.67
C LEU A 5 1.86 3.27 -0.69
N LEU A 6 2.47 2.93 0.45
CA LEU A 6 3.87 2.50 0.55
C LEU A 6 3.91 1.00 0.76
N THR A 7 4.41 0.28 -0.23
CA THR A 7 4.53 -1.18 -0.27
C THR A 7 5.97 -1.61 -0.58
N GLY A 8 6.21 -2.89 -0.81
CA GLY A 8 7.54 -3.45 -1.07
C GLY A 8 8.04 -4.30 0.10
N GLU A 9 9.34 -4.36 0.30
CA GLU A 9 9.97 -5.25 1.27
C GLU A 9 9.59 -4.84 2.71
N ILE A 10 9.21 -5.84 3.52
CA ILE A 10 8.55 -5.63 4.83
C ILE A 10 9.41 -4.87 5.83
N PHE A 11 10.71 -5.11 5.90
CA PHE A 11 11.60 -4.42 6.83
C PHE A 11 11.81 -2.98 6.38
N VAL A 12 12.22 -2.75 5.13
CA VAL A 12 12.56 -1.43 4.60
C VAL A 12 11.36 -0.47 4.67
N ARG A 13 10.17 -0.93 4.32
CA ARG A 13 8.97 -0.07 4.38
C ARG A 13 8.54 0.33 5.80
N ASN A 14 8.92 -0.46 6.82
CA ASN A 14 8.56 -0.19 8.22
C ASN A 14 9.66 0.52 9.00
N ASP A 15 10.94 0.38 8.61
CA ASP A 15 12.07 1.04 9.28
C ASP A 15 12.29 2.46 8.76
N GLY A 16 12.23 3.44 9.67
CA GLY A 16 12.34 4.87 9.31
C GLY A 16 13.66 5.23 8.63
N LEU A 17 14.76 4.68 9.11
CA LEU A 17 16.08 4.93 8.56
C LEU A 17 16.26 4.29 7.17
N SER A 18 15.88 3.02 7.04
CA SER A 18 15.99 2.28 5.78
C SER A 18 15.15 2.91 4.65
N ARG A 19 13.97 3.46 4.97
CA ARG A 19 13.14 4.20 4.01
C ARG A 19 13.49 5.68 3.89
N GLN A 20 14.59 6.14 4.51
CA GLN A 20 15.05 7.54 4.45
C GLN A 20 13.95 8.55 4.84
N PHE A 21 13.14 8.21 5.83
CA PHE A 21 12.04 9.05 6.32
C PHE A 21 11.08 9.56 5.22
N ILE A 22 10.90 8.76 4.14
CA ILE A 22 10.04 9.14 3.00
C ILE A 22 8.59 9.40 3.43
N VAL A 23 8.10 8.70 4.46
CA VAL A 23 6.74 8.87 5.00
C VAL A 23 6.59 10.26 5.60
N GLU A 24 7.58 10.69 6.36
CA GLU A 24 7.63 11.98 7.03
C GLU A 24 7.68 13.11 5.99
N ARG A 25 8.54 13.00 4.96
CA ARG A 25 8.60 13.94 3.83
C ARG A 25 7.27 14.04 3.09
N LEU A 26 6.61 12.92 2.83
CA LEU A 26 5.29 12.90 2.18
C LEU A 26 4.22 13.57 3.05
N ALA A 27 4.29 13.41 4.37
CA ALA A 27 3.39 14.06 5.31
C ALA A 27 3.58 15.60 5.32
N GLU A 28 4.81 16.09 5.27
CA GLU A 28 5.13 17.51 5.12
C GLU A 28 4.54 18.09 3.83
N GLU A 29 4.53 17.31 2.75
CA GLU A 29 3.90 17.64 1.47
C GLU A 29 2.36 17.51 1.47
N GLY A 30 1.76 17.17 2.61
CA GLY A 30 0.32 17.10 2.79
C GLY A 30 -0.33 15.80 2.31
N PHE A 31 0.46 14.71 2.17
CA PHE A 31 -0.05 13.38 1.86
C PHE A 31 -0.20 12.53 3.13
N ILE A 32 -1.19 11.66 3.12
CA ILE A 32 -1.28 10.55 4.07
C ILE A 32 -0.59 9.35 3.42
N VAL A 33 0.30 8.69 4.17
CA VAL A 33 0.96 7.48 3.69
C VAL A 33 0.39 6.27 4.42
N LYS A 34 -0.18 5.35 3.65
CA LYS A 34 -0.57 4.04 4.13
C LYS A 34 0.59 3.07 3.87
N VAL A 35 1.27 2.67 4.92
CA VAL A 35 2.26 1.59 4.83
C VAL A 35 1.53 0.26 4.81
N SER A 36 1.86 -0.63 3.86
CA SER A 36 1.32 -1.99 3.80
C SER A 36 1.58 -2.73 5.09
N SER A 37 0.54 -3.39 5.61
CA SER A 37 0.57 -4.01 6.94
C SER A 37 1.51 -5.22 6.99
N GLY A 38 2.23 -5.39 8.11
CA GLY A 38 2.95 -6.63 8.38
C GLY A 38 2.04 -7.86 8.51
N MET A 39 0.76 -7.67 8.84
CA MET A 39 -0.24 -8.74 8.87
C MET A 39 -0.51 -9.35 7.49
N GLU A 40 -0.34 -8.58 6.42
CA GLU A 40 -0.41 -9.05 5.04
C GLU A 40 0.51 -10.26 4.80
N TRP A 41 1.75 -10.19 5.31
CA TRP A 41 2.72 -11.27 5.21
C TRP A 41 2.28 -12.52 5.98
N ILE A 42 1.71 -12.35 7.17
CA ILE A 42 1.22 -13.48 7.97
C ILE A 42 0.04 -14.17 7.26
N TYR A 43 -0.91 -13.39 6.72
CA TYR A 43 -2.03 -13.94 5.96
C TYR A 43 -1.56 -14.59 4.65
N TYR A 44 -0.52 -14.06 4.03
CA TYR A 44 0.08 -14.65 2.85
C TYR A 44 0.75 -16.00 3.13
N THR A 45 1.53 -16.10 4.20
CA THR A 45 2.14 -17.39 4.58
C THR A 45 1.06 -18.43 4.91
N ASP A 46 -0.01 -18.05 5.59
CA ASP A 46 -1.15 -18.91 5.84
C ASP A 46 -1.86 -19.33 4.53
N TRP A 47 -1.98 -18.39 3.58
CA TRP A 47 -2.54 -18.66 2.27
C TRP A 47 -1.67 -19.63 1.46
N CYS A 48 -0.36 -19.43 1.44
CA CYS A 48 0.59 -20.33 0.78
C CYS A 48 0.47 -21.75 1.36
N TYR A 49 0.41 -21.85 2.67
CA TYR A 49 0.26 -23.13 3.36
C TYR A 49 -1.06 -23.82 3.00
N ALA A 50 -2.18 -23.08 3.01
CA ALA A 50 -3.50 -23.60 2.67
C ALA A 50 -3.63 -24.04 1.21
N ASN A 51 -2.83 -23.49 0.30
CA ASN A 51 -2.86 -23.79 -1.14
C ASN A 51 -1.76 -24.75 -1.61
N GLY A 52 -1.07 -25.45 -0.67
CA GLY A 52 -0.04 -26.42 -1.01
C GLY A 52 1.20 -25.83 -1.70
N MET A 53 1.52 -24.57 -1.36
CA MET A 53 2.74 -23.90 -1.86
C MET A 53 3.97 -24.21 -1.00
N THR A 54 3.80 -24.97 0.06
CA THR A 54 4.86 -25.47 0.94
C THR A 54 5.16 -26.94 0.61
N ALA A 55 6.34 -27.41 1.02
CA ALA A 55 6.82 -28.74 0.66
C ALA A 55 6.02 -29.91 1.29
N ASP A 56 5.25 -29.64 2.33
CA ASP A 56 4.54 -30.66 3.09
C ASP A 56 3.02 -30.62 2.84
N ASP A 57 2.42 -31.81 2.69
CA ASP A 57 0.98 -31.97 2.63
C ASP A 57 0.34 -31.62 3.98
N ILE A 58 -0.72 -30.81 3.93
CA ILE A 58 -1.43 -30.38 5.14
C ILE A 58 -2.32 -31.52 5.65
N THR A 59 -2.10 -31.93 6.89
CA THR A 59 -3.03 -32.82 7.60
C THR A 59 -4.31 -32.07 8.00
N PHE A 60 -5.43 -32.79 8.11
CA PHE A 60 -6.70 -32.20 8.56
C PHE A 60 -6.58 -31.44 9.90
N ARG A 61 -5.77 -31.97 10.84
CA ARG A 61 -5.51 -31.32 12.13
C ARG A 61 -4.80 -29.98 11.97
N GLN A 62 -3.80 -29.91 11.11
CA GLN A 62 -3.06 -28.66 10.81
C GLN A 62 -3.96 -27.64 10.11
N TRP A 63 -4.78 -28.08 9.16
CA TRP A 63 -5.77 -27.24 8.51
C TRP A 63 -6.76 -26.63 9.51
N LEU A 64 -7.28 -27.43 10.45
CA LEU A 64 -8.20 -26.96 11.48
C LEU A 64 -7.51 -25.93 12.41
N GLN A 65 -6.27 -26.21 12.83
CA GLN A 65 -5.48 -25.28 13.65
C GLN A 65 -5.24 -23.95 12.93
N LEU A 66 -4.89 -23.98 11.64
CA LEU A 66 -4.67 -22.81 10.81
C LEU A 66 -5.96 -21.97 10.71
N THR A 67 -7.07 -22.59 10.41
CA THR A 67 -8.37 -21.93 10.28
C THR A 67 -8.78 -21.25 11.60
N LEU A 68 -8.62 -21.95 12.73
CA LEU A 68 -8.92 -21.39 14.04
C LEU A 68 -8.01 -20.23 14.38
N ARG A 69 -6.70 -20.35 14.14
CA ARG A 69 -5.71 -19.27 14.32
C ARG A 69 -6.11 -18.04 13.52
N GLN A 70 -6.41 -18.20 12.22
CA GLN A 70 -6.83 -17.11 11.36
C GLN A 70 -8.12 -16.43 11.86
N ALA A 71 -9.10 -17.19 12.30
CA ALA A 71 -10.35 -16.65 12.83
C ALA A 71 -10.11 -15.78 14.07
N VAL A 72 -9.26 -16.25 14.99
CA VAL A 72 -8.89 -15.49 16.19
C VAL A 72 -8.10 -14.22 15.83
N MET A 73 -7.13 -14.32 14.92
CA MET A 73 -6.31 -13.18 14.48
C MET A 73 -7.18 -12.12 13.78
N LYS A 74 -8.02 -12.50 12.83
CA LYS A 74 -8.95 -11.60 12.14
C LYS A 74 -9.94 -10.93 13.10
N ARG A 75 -10.41 -11.66 14.12
CA ARG A 75 -11.28 -11.08 15.16
C ARG A 75 -10.54 -10.02 15.98
N ARG A 76 -9.32 -10.30 16.42
CA ARG A 76 -8.50 -9.35 17.19
C ARG A 76 -8.16 -8.11 16.36
N GLU A 77 -7.77 -8.30 15.11
CA GLU A 77 -7.47 -7.19 14.20
C GLU A 77 -8.71 -6.29 13.97
N ARG A 78 -9.90 -6.89 13.77
CA ARG A 78 -11.15 -6.12 13.66
C ARG A 78 -11.44 -5.30 14.92
N LEU A 79 -11.21 -5.86 16.11
CA LEU A 79 -11.39 -5.15 17.38
C LEU A 79 -10.43 -3.97 17.48
N LEU A 80 -9.13 -4.18 17.21
CA LEU A 80 -8.12 -3.12 17.24
C LEU A 80 -8.42 -2.03 16.21
N LYS A 81 -8.69 -2.40 14.95
CA LYS A 81 -9.09 -1.46 13.90
C LYS A 81 -10.39 -0.72 14.25
N GLY A 82 -11.34 -1.39 14.93
CA GLY A 82 -12.58 -0.78 15.42
C GLY A 82 -12.34 0.33 16.44
N VAL A 83 -11.46 0.09 17.40
CA VAL A 83 -11.07 1.10 18.41
C VAL A 83 -10.33 2.27 17.76
N MET A 84 -9.38 1.97 16.86
CA MET A 84 -8.56 2.99 16.19
C MET A 84 -9.30 3.74 15.08
N ARG A 85 -10.46 3.26 14.65
CA ARG A 85 -11.30 3.90 13.62
C ARG A 85 -11.67 5.35 13.98
N SER A 86 -11.83 5.65 15.25
CA SER A 86 -12.15 6.99 15.72
C SER A 86 -11.09 8.04 15.37
N SER A 87 -9.84 7.62 15.13
CA SER A 87 -8.76 8.51 14.67
C SER A 87 -8.95 9.02 13.24
N GLY A 88 -9.75 8.34 12.42
CA GLY A 88 -9.92 8.65 11.00
C GLY A 88 -8.72 8.29 10.11
N LEU A 89 -7.63 7.74 10.70
CA LEU A 89 -6.37 7.44 9.99
C LEU A 89 -6.29 6.00 9.49
N LEU A 90 -7.16 5.11 10.01
CA LEU A 90 -7.10 3.69 9.69
C LEU A 90 -8.29 3.24 8.86
N HIS A 91 -8.01 2.55 7.77
CA HIS A 91 -9.02 1.78 7.06
C HIS A 91 -9.40 0.56 7.91
N HIS A 92 -10.70 0.36 8.14
CA HIS A 92 -11.22 -0.77 8.94
C HIS A 92 -11.31 -2.09 8.14
N ARG A 93 -10.99 -2.08 6.84
CA ARG A 93 -10.95 -3.30 6.03
C ARG A 93 -9.77 -4.18 6.46
N LEU A 94 -10.02 -5.49 6.54
CA LEU A 94 -8.95 -6.45 6.69
C LEU A 94 -8.29 -6.64 5.32
N GLU A 95 -6.99 -6.89 5.33
CA GLU A 95 -6.26 -7.26 4.12
C GLU A 95 -6.78 -8.62 3.62
N ASP A 96 -7.25 -8.65 2.39
CA ASP A 96 -7.68 -9.88 1.71
C ASP A 96 -6.61 -10.31 0.72
N VAL A 97 -5.66 -11.08 1.24
CA VAL A 97 -4.52 -11.58 0.47
C VAL A 97 -4.97 -12.45 -0.71
N GLY A 98 -6.02 -13.24 -0.54
CA GLY A 98 -6.58 -14.05 -1.63
C GLY A 98 -7.02 -13.17 -2.80
N ARG A 99 -7.74 -12.10 -2.52
CA ARG A 99 -8.17 -11.11 -3.51
C ARG A 99 -6.99 -10.45 -4.22
N LEU A 100 -5.96 -10.04 -3.47
CA LEU A 100 -4.76 -9.42 -4.05
C LEU A 100 -4.07 -10.38 -5.03
N ILE A 101 -3.89 -11.64 -4.63
CA ILE A 101 -3.26 -12.68 -5.45
C ILE A 101 -4.10 -12.98 -6.70
N ASP A 102 -5.40 -13.19 -6.53
CA ASP A 102 -6.30 -13.54 -7.64
C ASP A 102 -6.38 -12.42 -8.68
N GLY A 103 -6.32 -11.16 -8.24
CA GLY A 103 -6.32 -10.00 -9.13
C GLY A 103 -5.13 -9.98 -10.10
N VAL A 104 -3.96 -10.48 -9.69
CA VAL A 104 -2.72 -10.36 -10.47
C VAL A 104 -2.10 -11.70 -10.88
N ARG A 105 -2.79 -12.82 -10.69
CA ARG A 105 -2.26 -14.15 -11.04
C ARG A 105 -1.98 -14.36 -12.54
N HIS A 106 -2.49 -13.49 -13.38
CA HIS A 106 -2.17 -13.46 -14.82
C HIS A 106 -0.85 -12.77 -15.13
N LEU A 107 -0.33 -11.94 -14.21
CA LEU A 107 0.93 -11.21 -14.33
C LEU A 107 2.08 -11.94 -13.61
N ILE A 108 1.77 -12.55 -12.48
CA ILE A 108 2.78 -13.23 -11.66
C ILE A 108 2.21 -14.56 -11.13
N ASN A 109 2.95 -15.64 -11.37
CA ASN A 109 2.52 -16.96 -10.92
C ASN A 109 2.56 -17.04 -9.38
N PRO A 110 1.46 -17.42 -8.70
CA PRO A 110 1.43 -17.57 -7.25
C PRO A 110 2.48 -18.54 -6.67
N ARG A 111 2.97 -19.48 -7.50
CA ARG A 111 4.06 -20.39 -7.10
C ARG A 111 5.43 -19.72 -7.01
N LEU A 112 5.58 -18.52 -7.54
CA LEU A 112 6.73 -17.67 -7.26
C LEU A 112 6.53 -17.05 -5.86
N VAL A 113 6.81 -17.86 -4.84
CA VAL A 113 6.64 -17.47 -3.44
C VAL A 113 7.54 -16.27 -3.11
N GLY A 114 6.96 -15.26 -2.45
CA GLY A 114 7.68 -14.05 -2.04
C GLY A 114 6.78 -12.82 -2.04
N GLU A 115 7.33 -11.68 -1.68
CA GLU A 115 6.59 -10.43 -1.52
C GLU A 115 6.14 -9.79 -2.84
N ALA A 116 6.74 -10.20 -3.98
CA ALA A 116 6.46 -9.59 -5.27
C ALA A 116 4.98 -9.62 -5.62
N ILE A 117 4.30 -10.76 -5.41
CA ILE A 117 2.88 -10.91 -5.74
C ILE A 117 1.99 -10.02 -4.87
N LEU A 118 2.36 -9.82 -3.60
CA LEU A 118 1.64 -8.92 -2.68
C LEU A 118 1.82 -7.46 -3.10
N THR A 119 3.06 -7.08 -3.42
CA THR A 119 3.39 -5.73 -3.88
C THR A 119 2.64 -5.40 -5.18
N VAL A 120 2.66 -6.29 -6.16
CA VAL A 120 1.93 -6.11 -7.42
C VAL A 120 0.42 -6.10 -7.20
N GLY A 121 -0.08 -7.04 -6.38
CA GLY A 121 -1.49 -7.17 -6.06
C GLY A 121 -2.04 -5.92 -5.38
N ALA A 122 -1.46 -5.49 -4.27
CA ALA A 122 -1.90 -4.30 -3.55
C ALA A 122 -1.84 -3.05 -4.44
N SER A 123 -0.74 -2.88 -5.21
CA SER A 123 -0.57 -1.73 -6.09
C SER A 123 -1.67 -1.63 -7.14
N LEU A 124 -1.92 -2.70 -7.88
CA LEU A 124 -2.87 -2.68 -8.99
C LEU A 124 -4.33 -2.76 -8.52
N THR A 125 -4.63 -3.51 -7.46
CA THR A 125 -6.03 -3.64 -7.02
C THR A 125 -6.53 -2.38 -6.31
N GLU A 126 -5.69 -1.67 -5.57
CA GLU A 126 -6.12 -0.60 -4.68
C GLU A 126 -5.90 0.81 -5.25
N ILE A 127 -5.04 0.98 -6.27
CA ILE A 127 -4.91 2.28 -6.96
C ILE A 127 -6.25 2.67 -7.61
N LEU A 128 -6.60 3.95 -7.58
CA LEU A 128 -7.89 4.55 -7.99
C LEU A 128 -9.08 4.22 -7.08
N GLU A 129 -9.00 3.17 -6.27
CA GLU A 129 -10.03 2.82 -5.29
C GLU A 129 -9.79 3.59 -3.99
N ASP A 130 -8.64 3.37 -3.37
CA ASP A 130 -8.28 3.90 -2.07
C ASP A 130 -7.07 4.86 -2.12
N TYR A 131 -6.18 4.71 -3.12
CA TYR A 131 -4.93 5.46 -3.22
C TYR A 131 -4.79 6.22 -4.53
N CYS A 132 -4.14 7.39 -4.45
CA CYS A 132 -3.83 8.22 -5.61
C CYS A 132 -2.38 8.06 -6.10
N GLY A 133 -1.61 7.15 -5.52
CA GLY A 133 -0.25 6.84 -5.93
C GLY A 133 0.31 5.67 -5.14
N VAL A 134 1.31 5.01 -5.68
CA VAL A 134 1.99 3.86 -5.08
C VAL A 134 3.49 4.06 -5.11
N ILE A 135 4.14 3.82 -3.97
CA ILE A 135 5.59 3.73 -3.85
C ILE A 135 5.93 2.31 -3.42
N ALA A 136 6.74 1.61 -4.23
CA ALA A 136 7.33 0.33 -3.86
C ALA A 136 8.78 0.54 -3.45
N ILE A 137 9.13 0.16 -2.21
CA ILE A 137 10.48 0.32 -1.67
C ILE A 137 11.06 -1.03 -1.23
N GLY A 138 12.34 -1.23 -1.51
CA GLY A 138 13.05 -2.42 -1.07
C GLY A 138 14.56 -2.20 -1.01
N PRO A 139 15.31 -3.15 -0.46
CA PRO A 139 16.76 -3.05 -0.42
C PRO A 139 17.34 -3.22 -1.83
N PHE A 140 18.51 -2.64 -2.02
CA PHE A 140 19.25 -2.76 -3.28
C PHE A 140 19.44 -4.23 -3.68
N GLY A 141 19.12 -4.56 -4.93
CA GLY A 141 19.27 -5.91 -5.48
C GLY A 141 18.25 -6.93 -4.97
N CYS A 142 17.19 -6.52 -4.26
CA CYS A 142 16.14 -7.43 -3.79
C CYS A 142 15.34 -7.99 -4.99
N MET A 143 15.46 -9.30 -5.21
CA MET A 143 14.81 -9.96 -6.36
C MET A 143 13.29 -9.78 -6.38
N PRO A 144 12.52 -10.04 -5.30
CA PRO A 144 11.07 -9.79 -5.29
C PRO A 144 10.69 -8.35 -5.61
N ASN A 145 11.44 -7.38 -5.06
CA ASN A 145 11.18 -5.97 -5.33
C ASN A 145 11.45 -5.59 -6.78
N ARG A 146 12.52 -6.12 -7.38
CA ARG A 146 12.84 -5.89 -8.82
C ARG A 146 11.82 -6.52 -9.75
N ILE A 147 11.31 -7.70 -9.42
CA ILE A 147 10.22 -8.34 -10.17
C ILE A 147 8.96 -7.47 -10.10
N ALA A 148 8.59 -7.02 -8.90
CA ALA A 148 7.43 -6.15 -8.71
C ALA A 148 7.60 -4.82 -9.47
N GLU A 149 8.77 -4.19 -9.42
CA GLU A 149 9.09 -2.97 -10.17
C GLU A 149 8.93 -3.18 -11.68
N ALA A 150 9.50 -4.26 -12.23
CA ALA A 150 9.43 -4.56 -13.65
C ALA A 150 7.97 -4.73 -14.12
N ILE A 151 7.14 -5.45 -13.36
CA ILE A 151 5.73 -5.64 -13.66
C ILE A 151 4.97 -4.30 -13.51
N LEU A 152 5.12 -3.60 -12.40
CA LEU A 152 4.37 -2.38 -12.13
C LEU A 152 4.77 -1.23 -13.07
N SER A 153 6.02 -1.13 -13.47
CA SER A 153 6.45 -0.13 -14.46
C SER A 153 5.75 -0.31 -15.81
N ARG A 154 5.35 -1.54 -16.13
CA ARG A 154 4.59 -1.87 -17.32
C ARG A 154 3.08 -1.75 -17.15
N GLU A 155 2.55 -2.17 -15.98
CA GLU A 155 1.12 -2.36 -15.77
C GLU A 155 0.42 -1.19 -15.03
N MET A 156 1.19 -0.22 -14.47
CA MET A 156 0.60 0.96 -13.81
C MET A 156 0.12 2.00 -14.82
N ASN A 157 -0.82 1.58 -15.64
CA ASN A 157 -1.44 2.38 -16.72
C ASN A 157 -2.90 1.96 -16.95
N ARG A 158 -3.53 2.60 -17.94
CA ARG A 158 -4.93 2.34 -18.32
C ARG A 158 -5.19 0.88 -18.67
N GLU A 159 -4.31 0.27 -19.45
CA GLU A 159 -4.50 -1.10 -19.94
C GLU A 159 -4.33 -2.11 -18.82
N GLY A 160 -3.22 -2.04 -18.07
CA GLY A 160 -2.92 -2.97 -16.98
C GLY A 160 -3.93 -2.90 -15.84
N LYS A 161 -4.25 -1.68 -15.38
CA LYS A 161 -5.32 -1.52 -14.37
C LYS A 161 -6.69 -1.91 -14.94
N GLY A 162 -6.98 -1.55 -16.18
CA GLY A 162 -8.24 -1.86 -16.86
C GLY A 162 -8.50 -3.36 -17.05
N ALA A 163 -7.44 -4.15 -17.19
CA ALA A 163 -7.52 -5.61 -17.34
C ALA A 163 -7.96 -6.35 -16.07
N LEU A 164 -7.92 -5.69 -14.90
CA LEU A 164 -8.38 -6.29 -13.66
C LEU A 164 -9.90 -6.49 -13.67
N LYS A 165 -10.35 -7.65 -13.19
CA LYS A 165 -11.77 -8.00 -13.15
C LYS A 165 -12.58 -7.16 -12.14
N GLU A 166 -11.94 -6.67 -11.11
CA GLU A 166 -12.58 -5.99 -9.98
C GLU A 166 -12.29 -4.48 -9.97
N ASN A 167 -12.65 -3.80 -11.05
CA ASN A 167 -12.61 -2.33 -11.07
C ASN A 167 -13.98 -1.75 -10.76
N SER A 168 -14.03 -0.72 -9.90
CA SER A 168 -15.25 0.07 -9.72
C SER A 168 -15.57 0.88 -10.97
N GLU A 169 -16.84 1.21 -11.18
CA GLU A 169 -17.23 2.12 -12.25
C GLU A 169 -16.52 3.49 -12.17
N ARG A 170 -16.22 3.92 -10.94
CA ARG A 170 -15.44 5.15 -10.69
C ARG A 170 -14.02 5.01 -11.23
N ALA A 171 -13.35 3.89 -10.94
CA ALA A 171 -12.00 3.61 -11.42
C ALA A 171 -11.97 3.56 -12.96
N LEU A 172 -12.94 2.89 -13.59
CA LEU A 172 -13.03 2.82 -15.04
C LEU A 172 -13.17 4.22 -15.69
N ARG A 173 -14.05 5.09 -15.15
CA ARG A 173 -14.18 6.48 -15.63
C ARG A 173 -12.90 7.31 -15.44
N LEU A 174 -12.14 7.06 -14.38
CA LEU A 174 -10.85 7.73 -14.18
C LEU A 174 -9.80 7.26 -15.17
N LEU A 175 -9.78 5.98 -15.53
CA LEU A 175 -8.88 5.41 -16.53
C LEU A 175 -9.10 6.00 -17.93
N GLU A 176 -10.29 6.52 -18.27
CA GLU A 176 -10.51 7.24 -19.52
C GLU A 176 -9.69 8.55 -19.60
N ARG A 177 -9.29 9.11 -18.46
CA ARG A 177 -8.61 10.41 -18.35
C ARG A 177 -7.11 10.30 -18.06
N PHE A 178 -6.64 9.13 -17.63
CA PHE A 178 -5.24 8.90 -17.24
C PHE A 178 -4.69 7.69 -17.94
N ASP A 179 -3.67 7.91 -18.77
CA ASP A 179 -2.97 6.82 -19.48
C ASP A 179 -1.98 6.13 -18.54
N HIS A 180 -1.33 6.90 -17.66
CA HIS A 180 -0.38 6.40 -16.68
C HIS A 180 -0.83 6.72 -15.27
N LEU A 181 -0.61 5.78 -14.36
CA LEU A 181 -0.93 5.90 -12.94
C LEU A 181 0.35 6.20 -12.13
N PRO A 182 0.26 7.03 -11.08
CA PRO A 182 1.43 7.40 -10.29
C PRO A 182 2.06 6.20 -9.59
N PHE A 183 3.25 5.83 -10.03
CA PHE A 183 4.05 4.74 -9.48
C PHE A 183 5.51 5.16 -9.36
N LEU A 184 6.14 4.85 -8.22
CA LEU A 184 7.55 5.08 -7.97
C LEU A 184 8.17 3.86 -7.31
N ALA A 185 9.20 3.28 -7.94
CA ALA A 185 10.04 2.26 -7.32
C ALA A 185 11.29 2.93 -6.74
N VAL A 186 11.63 2.53 -5.50
CA VAL A 186 12.77 3.04 -4.76
C VAL A 186 13.60 1.88 -4.23
N GLU A 187 14.89 1.89 -4.49
CA GLU A 187 15.85 0.99 -3.86
C GLU A 187 16.63 1.73 -2.77
N SER A 188 16.72 1.12 -1.60
CA SER A 188 17.48 1.62 -0.46
C SER A 188 18.73 0.75 -0.26
N ASP A 189 19.89 1.38 -0.25
CA ASP A 189 21.17 0.76 0.05
C ASP A 189 21.76 1.23 1.41
N GLY A 190 20.93 1.96 2.18
CA GLY A 190 21.33 2.55 3.46
C GLY A 190 21.99 3.93 3.33
N ASN A 191 22.30 4.37 2.12
CA ASN A 191 22.81 5.72 1.87
C ASN A 191 21.65 6.71 1.60
N PRO A 192 21.86 8.02 1.80
CA PRO A 192 20.89 9.03 1.41
C PRO A 192 20.47 8.89 -0.06
N PHE A 193 19.19 9.07 -0.34
CA PHE A 193 18.70 8.95 -1.70
C PHE A 193 19.41 9.91 -2.66
N PRO A 194 19.92 9.41 -3.82
CA PRO A 194 20.49 10.26 -4.85
C PRO A 194 19.48 11.32 -5.32
N GLN A 195 20.00 12.44 -5.83
CA GLN A 195 19.17 13.55 -6.35
C GLN A 195 18.13 13.08 -7.39
N ILE A 196 18.47 12.06 -8.18
CA ILE A 196 17.54 11.50 -9.18
C ILE A 196 16.28 10.91 -8.52
N ILE A 197 16.39 10.29 -7.35
CA ILE A 197 15.23 9.77 -6.60
C ILE A 197 14.39 10.93 -6.07
N THR A 198 15.02 12.01 -5.61
CA THR A 198 14.32 13.22 -5.17
C THR A 198 13.51 13.84 -6.32
N ALA A 199 14.11 14.00 -7.50
CA ALA A 199 13.43 14.53 -8.68
C ALA A 199 12.27 13.63 -9.15
N LYS A 200 12.46 12.30 -9.12
CA LYS A 200 11.39 11.33 -9.40
C LYS A 200 10.26 11.44 -8.38
N LEU A 201 10.57 11.62 -7.11
CA LEU A 201 9.58 11.79 -6.05
C LEU A 201 8.75 13.06 -6.27
N GLU A 202 9.36 14.18 -6.59
CA GLU A 202 8.64 15.43 -6.90
C GLU A 202 7.68 15.26 -8.08
N THR A 203 8.14 14.63 -9.16
CA THR A 203 7.27 14.31 -10.31
C THR A 203 6.11 13.41 -9.91
N PHE A 204 6.39 12.37 -9.13
CA PHE A 204 5.38 11.45 -8.61
C PHE A 204 4.32 12.20 -7.75
N LEU A 205 4.75 13.12 -6.88
CA LEU A 205 3.84 13.90 -6.03
C LEU A 205 2.89 14.77 -6.86
N LEU A 206 3.39 15.40 -7.92
CA LEU A 206 2.54 16.19 -8.84
C LEU A 206 1.50 15.30 -9.54
N GLN A 207 1.90 14.13 -10.00
CA GLN A 207 0.99 13.17 -10.62
C GLN A 207 -0.07 12.65 -9.62
N ALA A 208 0.35 12.32 -8.39
CA ALA A 208 -0.54 11.85 -7.34
C ALA A 208 -1.56 12.91 -6.90
N ARG A 209 -1.15 14.20 -6.79
CA ARG A 209 -2.07 15.31 -6.52
C ARG A 209 -3.13 15.44 -7.62
N ARG A 210 -2.71 15.44 -8.88
CA ARG A 210 -3.59 15.53 -10.05
C ARG A 210 -4.59 14.38 -10.07
N LEU A 211 -4.13 13.16 -9.80
CA LEU A 211 -5.03 12.00 -9.73
C LEU A 211 -6.01 12.13 -8.55
N HIS A 212 -5.54 12.54 -7.38
CA HIS A 212 -6.42 12.75 -6.21
C HIS A 212 -7.53 13.78 -6.48
N GLU A 213 -7.23 14.89 -7.14
CA GLU A 213 -8.22 15.89 -7.52
C GLU A 213 -9.29 15.30 -8.42
N ALA A 214 -8.89 14.50 -9.42
CA ALA A 214 -9.83 13.80 -10.29
C ALA A 214 -10.66 12.76 -9.52
N MET A 215 -10.05 12.01 -8.60
CA MET A 215 -10.75 11.05 -7.73
C MET A 215 -11.79 11.75 -6.83
N ARG A 216 -11.49 12.95 -6.32
CA ARG A 216 -12.43 13.76 -5.55
C ARG A 216 -13.59 14.24 -6.40
N ALA A 217 -13.31 14.71 -7.61
CA ALA A 217 -14.34 15.18 -8.54
C ALA A 217 -15.28 14.03 -8.99
N ALA A 218 -14.74 12.81 -9.12
CA ALA A 218 -15.50 11.62 -9.48
C ALA A 218 -16.20 10.94 -8.27
N ALA A 219 -16.02 11.44 -7.05
CA ALA A 219 -16.71 10.91 -5.88
C ALA A 219 -18.22 11.22 -5.95
N PRO A 220 -19.10 10.27 -5.62
CA PRO A 220 -20.53 10.56 -5.57
C PRO A 220 -20.81 11.68 -4.57
N VAL A 221 -21.65 12.65 -4.98
CA VAL A 221 -22.09 13.72 -4.09
C VAL A 221 -22.82 13.08 -2.92
N LYS A 222 -22.25 13.13 -1.72
CA LYS A 222 -22.90 12.64 -0.50
C LYS A 222 -24.23 13.36 -0.31
N LYS A 223 -25.33 12.62 -0.35
CA LYS A 223 -26.62 13.15 0.09
C LYS A 223 -26.51 13.55 1.57
N ARG A 224 -27.03 14.75 1.91
CA ARG A 224 -27.12 15.21 3.30
C ARG A 224 -27.88 14.14 4.12
N GLY A 225 -27.18 13.46 5.02
CA GLY A 225 -27.76 12.42 5.87
C GLY A 225 -26.82 11.23 6.15
N ASP A 226 -25.78 11.01 5.36
CA ASP A 226 -24.81 9.97 5.67
C ASP A 226 -23.89 10.39 6.82
N PRO A 227 -23.58 9.49 7.78
CA PRO A 227 -22.71 9.81 8.89
C PRO A 227 -21.34 10.21 8.35
N THR A 228 -20.94 11.44 8.65
CA THR A 228 -19.66 12.02 8.28
C THR A 228 -18.54 11.14 8.81
N PRO A 229 -17.54 10.73 7.99
CA PRO A 229 -16.30 10.23 8.55
C PRO A 229 -15.70 11.35 9.39
N CYS A 230 -15.26 11.00 10.59
CA CYS A 230 -14.73 11.91 11.60
C CYS A 230 -13.82 12.96 10.95
N ARG A 231 -14.11 14.24 11.17
CA ARG A 231 -13.18 15.34 10.88
C ARG A 231 -11.91 15.04 11.68
N VAL A 232 -10.81 14.89 11.01
CA VAL A 232 -9.49 14.92 11.64
C VAL A 232 -9.40 16.28 12.34
N GLY A 233 -9.46 16.26 13.66
CA GLY A 233 -9.22 17.44 14.46
C GLY A 233 -7.82 17.94 14.10
N ARG A 234 -7.65 19.26 13.88
CA ARG A 234 -6.33 19.85 13.81
C ARG A 234 -5.64 19.52 15.13
N PHE A 235 -4.63 18.67 15.09
CA PHE A 235 -3.72 18.56 16.21
C PHE A 235 -3.02 19.91 16.34
N PRO A 236 -3.02 20.54 17.53
CA PRO A 236 -2.13 21.67 17.75
C PRO A 236 -0.71 21.15 17.57
N VAL A 237 -0.01 21.69 16.58
CA VAL A 237 1.44 21.51 16.49
C VAL A 237 2.00 22.33 17.65
N ASP A 238 2.23 21.67 18.77
CA ASP A 238 2.97 22.27 19.87
C ASP A 238 4.40 22.50 19.35
N GLU A 239 4.82 23.75 19.32
CA GLU A 239 6.20 24.20 19.04
C GLU A 239 7.16 23.78 20.17
N ALA A 240 7.24 22.49 20.46
CA ALA A 240 8.07 21.99 21.53
C ALA A 240 9.11 21.00 21.04
N ARG A 241 10.30 21.56 20.80
CA ARG A 241 11.62 20.95 20.96
C ARG A 241 12.00 19.85 19.98
N HIS A 242 12.70 20.27 18.92
CA HIS A 242 13.67 19.41 18.24
C HIS A 242 14.67 18.82 19.24
N PRO A 243 14.82 17.50 19.33
CA PRO A 243 15.80 16.86 20.23
C PRO A 243 17.25 16.95 19.71
N PHE A 244 17.48 17.52 18.54
CA PHE A 244 18.83 17.76 18.04
C PHE A 244 19.06 19.27 17.86
N GLY A 245 19.63 19.86 18.92
CA GLY A 245 20.09 21.23 18.91
C GLY A 245 21.08 21.47 17.77
N ARG A 246 20.83 22.51 16.97
CA ARG A 246 21.86 23.12 16.11
C ARG A 246 22.93 23.71 17.01
N ASN A 247 24.06 23.04 17.11
CA ASN A 247 25.33 23.64 17.43
C ASN A 247 26.42 22.81 16.77
N ALA A 248 26.99 23.34 15.72
CA ALA A 248 28.35 23.07 15.30
C ALA A 248 28.99 24.38 14.86
N PRO A 249 30.22 24.63 15.28
CA PRO A 249 30.98 25.79 14.87
C PRO A 249 31.37 25.76 13.40
#